data_2a9942c6f18d84bece7b1b44f863e306
#
_entry.id   2a9942c6f18d84bece7b1b44f863e306
#
_cell.length_a   1.000
_cell.length_b   1.000
_cell.length_c   1.000
_cell.angle_alpha   90.00
_cell.angle_beta   90.00
_cell.angle_gamma   90.00
#
_symmetry.space_group_name_H-M   'P 1'
#
loop_
_entity.id
_entity.type
_entity.pdbx_description
1 polymer ?
#
loop_
_entity_poly.entity_id
_entity_poly.type
_entity_poly.pdbx_seq_one_letter_code
_entity_poly.pdbx_strand_id
1 'polypeptide(L)'
;RFRLEANDAGFGDTNGDKRPKMVPFVKHGYLKWNGALGGDLYIGLSGTPTWGISESIWGYRPVEKTIMDLNGIGSSADVGLGLKGAAGGLRYHVMVANGPGQRAETDNGKKFYASLSMKPSESMVAEVYADMNFRPASQNQLTAKVFLGLQTDAVRFGLEPFIRINSEAGAGGEDETITGASVFGSLPMGDDRVFGRLDMVSNDDTDTTDLFVLAGYDWTV
;
A
#
# COMPACT_ATOMS: atom_id res chain seq x y z
N ARG A 1 0.41 -19.31 -7.52
CA ARG A 1 1.64 -18.85 -6.85
C ARG A 1 1.53 -19.06 -5.37
N PHE A 2 2.62 -19.51 -4.74
CA PHE A 2 2.77 -19.59 -3.31
C PHE A 2 4.07 -18.89 -2.90
N ARG A 3 4.02 -18.04 -1.86
CA ARG A 3 5.19 -17.31 -1.33
C ARG A 3 5.14 -17.31 0.20
N LEU A 4 6.22 -17.79 0.82
CA LEU A 4 6.47 -17.64 2.25
C LEU A 4 7.43 -16.48 2.47
N GLU A 5 7.21 -15.76 3.54
CA GLU A 5 8.14 -14.79 4.13
C GLU A 5 8.30 -15.11 5.60
N ALA A 6 9.31 -14.55 6.25
CA ALA A 6 9.46 -14.61 7.69
C ALA A 6 9.75 -13.18 8.20
N ASN A 7 9.22 -12.85 9.36
CA ASN A 7 9.47 -11.59 10.03
C ASN A 7 9.76 -11.84 11.52
N ASP A 8 10.24 -10.82 12.18
CA ASP A 8 10.50 -10.78 13.62
C ASP A 8 9.28 -10.36 14.45
N ALA A 9 8.10 -10.24 13.84
CA ALA A 9 6.86 -9.91 14.53
C ALA A 9 6.60 -10.97 15.59
N GLY A 10 7.03 -10.66 16.81
CA GLY A 10 7.18 -11.56 17.90
C GLY A 10 5.94 -12.39 18.15
N PHE A 11 6.10 -13.69 18.24
CA PHE A 11 5.37 -14.42 19.23
C PHE A 11 5.80 -13.83 20.57
N GLY A 12 4.91 -13.08 21.19
CA GLY A 12 5.08 -12.73 22.58
C GLY A 12 5.24 -14.05 23.33
N ASP A 13 6.47 -14.38 23.68
CA ASP A 13 6.72 -15.45 24.62
C ASP A 13 6.08 -15.00 25.91
N THR A 14 5.06 -15.72 26.35
CA THR A 14 4.39 -15.53 27.63
C THR A 14 5.35 -15.65 28.81
N ASN A 15 6.60 -16.06 28.59
CA ASN A 15 7.65 -16.25 29.57
C ASN A 15 8.70 -15.12 29.62
N GLY A 16 8.52 -14.03 28.89
CA GLY A 16 9.41 -12.86 28.96
C GLY A 16 10.76 -13.00 28.27
N ASP A 17 10.98 -14.03 27.43
CA ASP A 17 12.18 -14.13 26.60
C ASP A 17 12.10 -13.09 25.46
N LYS A 18 12.87 -12.03 25.61
CA LYS A 18 12.87 -10.85 24.72
C LYS A 18 13.59 -11.07 23.38
N ARG A 19 13.94 -12.29 23.01
CA ARG A 19 14.59 -12.57 21.73
C ARG A 19 13.54 -12.90 20.67
N PRO A 20 13.25 -11.98 19.72
CA PRO A 20 12.31 -12.24 18.66
C PRO A 20 12.82 -13.38 17.78
N LYS A 21 12.01 -14.41 17.58
CA LYS A 21 12.28 -15.48 16.62
C LYS A 21 11.66 -15.11 15.29
N MET A 22 12.32 -15.43 14.20
CA MET A 22 11.75 -15.30 12.87
C MET A 22 10.55 -16.25 12.73
N VAL A 23 9.38 -15.67 12.38
CA VAL A 23 8.13 -16.42 12.21
C VAL A 23 7.79 -16.48 10.73
N PRO A 24 7.70 -17.68 10.14
CA PRO A 24 7.26 -17.84 8.76
C PRO A 24 5.75 -17.56 8.64
N PHE A 25 5.36 -16.84 7.59
CA PHE A 25 3.97 -16.60 7.26
C PHE A 25 3.73 -16.70 5.75
N VAL A 26 2.48 -16.95 5.35
CA VAL A 26 2.09 -16.98 3.96
C VAL A 26 1.92 -15.55 3.44
N LYS A 27 2.82 -15.10 2.58
CA LYS A 27 2.73 -13.77 1.95
C LYS A 27 1.73 -13.76 0.80
N HIS A 28 1.76 -14.80 -0.04
CA HIS A 28 0.84 -15.01 -1.14
C HIS A 28 0.49 -16.49 -1.26
N GLY A 29 -0.78 -16.77 -1.53
CA GLY A 29 -1.28 -18.12 -1.81
C GLY A 29 -2.52 -18.00 -2.68
N TYR A 30 -2.36 -17.97 -4.02
CA TYR A 30 -3.46 -17.75 -4.95
C TYR A 30 -3.37 -18.58 -6.23
N LEU A 31 -4.54 -18.83 -6.82
CA LEU A 31 -4.70 -19.27 -8.20
C LEU A 31 -4.80 -18.06 -9.12
N LYS A 32 -4.12 -18.08 -10.25
CA LYS A 32 -4.26 -17.09 -11.31
C LYS A 32 -4.88 -17.75 -12.54
N TRP A 33 -5.99 -17.20 -13.02
CA TRP A 33 -6.63 -17.59 -14.26
C TRP A 33 -6.44 -16.47 -15.29
N ASN A 34 -5.59 -16.73 -16.29
CA ASN A 34 -5.26 -15.74 -17.31
C ASN A 34 -6.40 -15.60 -18.32
N GLY A 35 -6.69 -14.35 -18.71
CA GLY A 35 -7.68 -14.03 -19.74
C GLY A 35 -9.15 -14.20 -19.31
N ALA A 36 -9.41 -14.37 -18.02
CA ALA A 36 -10.77 -14.43 -17.49
C ALA A 36 -11.39 -13.03 -17.41
N LEU A 37 -12.63 -12.88 -17.85
CA LEU A 37 -13.40 -11.62 -17.74
C LEU A 37 -12.69 -10.38 -18.31
N GLY A 38 -11.88 -10.55 -19.36
CA GLY A 38 -11.13 -9.46 -19.99
C GLY A 38 -9.83 -9.08 -19.30
N GLY A 39 -9.40 -9.85 -18.29
CA GLY A 39 -8.16 -9.66 -17.54
C GLY A 39 -7.64 -10.95 -16.93
N ASP A 40 -6.83 -10.84 -15.91
CA ASP A 40 -6.33 -11.96 -15.12
C ASP A 40 -7.08 -12.02 -13.78
N LEU A 41 -7.77 -13.12 -13.52
CA LEU A 41 -8.50 -13.35 -12.26
C LEU A 41 -7.57 -14.02 -11.23
N TYR A 42 -7.55 -13.46 -10.03
CA TYR A 42 -6.80 -13.96 -8.88
C TYR A 42 -7.77 -14.45 -7.80
N ILE A 43 -7.56 -15.64 -7.27
CA ILE A 43 -8.42 -16.30 -6.28
C ILE A 43 -7.54 -16.71 -5.10
N GLY A 44 -7.76 -16.15 -3.91
CA GLY A 44 -7.01 -16.43 -2.69
C GLY A 44 -6.24 -15.24 -2.15
N LEU A 45 -5.17 -15.50 -1.39
CA LEU A 45 -4.31 -14.47 -0.80
C LEU A 45 -3.40 -13.87 -1.87
N SER A 46 -3.77 -12.71 -2.40
CA SER A 46 -3.07 -12.02 -3.49
C SER A 46 -2.77 -10.56 -3.15
N GLY A 47 -1.85 -9.95 -3.91
CA GLY A 47 -1.48 -8.54 -3.72
C GLY A 47 -2.65 -7.60 -4.00
N THR A 48 -2.87 -6.64 -3.11
CA THR A 48 -3.85 -5.55 -3.26
C THR A 48 -3.33 -4.46 -4.19
N PRO A 49 -4.18 -3.56 -4.68
CA PRO A 49 -3.75 -2.40 -5.48
C PRO A 49 -3.23 -1.21 -4.67
N THR A 50 -3.05 -1.33 -3.35
CA THR A 50 -2.94 -0.19 -2.44
C THR A 50 -1.75 0.72 -2.75
N TRP A 51 -0.53 0.18 -2.95
CA TRP A 51 0.68 1.00 -3.13
C TRP A 51 1.71 0.42 -4.12
N GLY A 52 1.39 -0.65 -4.82
CA GLY A 52 2.37 -1.32 -5.68
C GLY A 52 2.95 -0.43 -6.78
N ILE A 53 2.21 0.57 -7.29
CA ILE A 53 2.68 1.52 -8.29
C ILE A 53 3.63 2.54 -7.65
N SER A 54 3.23 3.18 -6.55
CA SER A 54 4.07 4.15 -5.85
C SER A 54 5.36 3.52 -5.32
N GLU A 55 5.27 2.30 -4.75
CA GLU A 55 6.44 1.54 -4.32
C GLU A 55 7.42 1.24 -5.47
N SER A 56 6.90 0.93 -6.66
CA SER A 56 7.75 0.66 -7.83
C SER A 56 8.52 1.89 -8.33
N ILE A 57 7.93 3.08 -8.20
CA ILE A 57 8.59 4.36 -8.57
C ILE A 57 9.55 4.79 -7.47
N TRP A 58 9.16 4.64 -6.19
CA TRP A 58 10.02 4.92 -5.05
C TRP A 58 11.36 4.18 -5.16
N GLY A 59 11.33 2.87 -5.39
CA GLY A 59 12.51 2.04 -5.65
C GLY A 59 13.42 1.78 -4.45
N TYR A 60 13.26 2.51 -3.34
CA TYR A 60 14.07 2.39 -2.11
C TYR A 60 13.29 1.72 -0.97
N ARG A 61 12.39 0.78 -1.32
CA ARG A 61 11.64 -0.03 -0.35
C ARG A 61 12.53 -0.73 0.70
N PRO A 62 13.78 -1.19 0.38
CA PRO A 62 14.67 -1.74 1.39
C PRO A 62 15.14 -0.73 2.44
N VAL A 63 15.14 0.57 2.11
CA VAL A 63 15.47 1.65 3.05
C VAL A 63 14.26 2.00 3.90
N GLU A 64 13.11 2.29 3.25
CA GLU A 64 11.86 2.57 3.95
C GLU A 64 10.65 2.31 3.05
N LYS A 65 9.52 1.94 3.66
CA LYS A 65 8.21 1.73 3.04
C LYS A 65 7.66 3.05 2.50
N THR A 66 6.69 2.99 1.54
CA THR A 66 5.93 4.18 1.11
C THR A 66 5.05 4.72 2.24
N ILE A 67 4.59 5.96 2.13
CA ILE A 67 3.85 6.66 3.19
C ILE A 67 2.65 5.85 3.71
N MET A 68 1.83 5.27 2.82
CA MET A 68 0.67 4.50 3.23
C MET A 68 1.07 3.20 3.96
N ASP A 69 2.08 2.47 3.46
CA ASP A 69 2.58 1.24 4.10
C ASP A 69 3.26 1.55 5.44
N LEU A 70 4.00 2.65 5.54
CA LEU A 70 4.68 3.08 6.76
C LEU A 70 3.67 3.38 7.88
N ASN A 71 2.57 4.04 7.54
CA ASN A 71 1.52 4.47 8.48
C ASN A 71 0.38 3.43 8.63
N GLY A 72 0.52 2.22 8.09
CA GLY A 72 -0.49 1.18 8.22
C GLY A 72 -1.80 1.48 7.48
N ILE A 73 -1.74 2.34 6.48
CA ILE A 73 -2.89 2.73 5.64
C ILE A 73 -3.09 1.68 4.56
N GLY A 74 -3.79 0.61 4.86
CA GLY A 74 -4.07 -0.48 3.92
C GLY A 74 -3.29 -1.76 4.19
N SER A 75 -3.23 -2.65 3.20
CA SER A 75 -2.54 -3.93 3.28
C SER A 75 -1.91 -4.29 1.93
N SER A 76 -0.74 -4.92 1.96
CA SER A 76 -0.02 -5.35 0.75
C SER A 76 -0.63 -6.58 0.06
N ALA A 77 -1.42 -7.36 0.78
CA ALA A 77 -2.11 -8.54 0.28
C ALA A 77 -3.38 -8.79 1.09
N ASP A 78 -4.38 -9.42 0.46
CA ASP A 78 -5.63 -9.79 1.13
C ASP A 78 -6.20 -11.07 0.51
N VAL A 79 -7.05 -11.76 1.27
CA VAL A 79 -7.73 -12.99 0.82
C VAL A 79 -9.03 -12.61 0.10
N GLY A 80 -9.11 -12.91 -1.19
CA GLY A 80 -10.31 -12.56 -1.95
C GLY A 80 -10.23 -12.94 -3.43
N LEU A 81 -11.03 -12.21 -4.22
CA LEU A 81 -11.11 -12.28 -5.67
C LEU A 81 -10.61 -10.95 -6.25
N GLY A 82 -9.57 -10.99 -7.07
CA GLY A 82 -9.01 -9.82 -7.74
C GLY A 82 -9.03 -9.99 -9.25
N LEU A 83 -9.37 -8.93 -9.98
CA LEU A 83 -9.29 -8.87 -11.43
C LEU A 83 -8.34 -7.75 -11.84
N LYS A 84 -7.31 -8.11 -12.61
CA LYS A 84 -6.32 -7.17 -13.15
C LYS A 84 -6.35 -7.21 -14.67
N GLY A 85 -6.36 -6.05 -15.29
CA GLY A 85 -6.36 -5.98 -16.74
C GLY A 85 -5.98 -4.61 -17.27
N ALA A 86 -6.13 -4.48 -18.60
CA ALA A 86 -5.93 -3.22 -19.30
C ALA A 86 -6.96 -3.08 -20.42
N ALA A 87 -7.43 -1.85 -20.64
CA ALA A 87 -8.35 -1.51 -21.70
C ALA A 87 -8.09 -0.05 -22.14
N GLY A 88 -7.89 0.17 -23.45
CA GLY A 88 -7.73 1.53 -24.00
C GLY A 88 -6.59 2.35 -23.37
N GLY A 89 -5.47 1.73 -22.97
CA GLY A 89 -4.36 2.41 -22.31
C GLY A 89 -4.50 2.58 -20.79
N LEU A 90 -5.70 2.32 -20.24
CA LEU A 90 -5.93 2.25 -18.80
C LEU A 90 -5.60 0.84 -18.30
N ARG A 91 -4.96 0.77 -17.14
CA ARG A 91 -4.80 -0.46 -16.37
C ARG A 91 -5.72 -0.39 -15.16
N TYR A 92 -6.35 -1.50 -14.83
CA TYR A 92 -7.23 -1.60 -13.69
C TYR A 92 -6.85 -2.77 -12.79
N HIS A 93 -7.13 -2.60 -11.52
CA HIS A 93 -7.09 -3.67 -10.53
C HIS A 93 -8.26 -3.46 -9.56
N VAL A 94 -9.25 -4.33 -9.64
CA VAL A 94 -10.37 -4.36 -8.70
C VAL A 94 -10.33 -5.64 -7.87
N MET A 95 -10.76 -5.58 -6.61
CA MET A 95 -10.71 -6.73 -5.72
C MET A 95 -11.83 -6.66 -4.69
N VAL A 96 -12.42 -7.81 -4.39
CA VAL A 96 -13.30 -8.03 -3.24
C VAL A 96 -12.58 -9.00 -2.32
N ALA A 97 -12.38 -8.61 -1.06
CA ALA A 97 -11.59 -9.38 -0.12
C ALA A 97 -12.14 -9.27 1.31
N ASN A 98 -11.53 -10.00 2.22
CA ASN A 98 -11.96 -10.03 3.60
C ASN A 98 -11.67 -8.73 4.37
N GLY A 99 -10.56 -8.04 4.10
CA GLY A 99 -10.18 -6.80 4.78
C GLY A 99 -9.03 -6.91 5.76
N PRO A 100 -8.88 -7.98 6.56
CA PRO A 100 -7.77 -8.13 7.51
C PRO A 100 -6.39 -8.34 6.87
N GLY A 101 -6.33 -8.44 5.55
CA GLY A 101 -5.09 -8.68 4.83
C GLY A 101 -4.61 -10.13 4.97
N GLN A 102 -3.44 -10.30 5.59
CA GLN A 102 -2.83 -11.63 5.85
C GLN A 102 -3.22 -12.22 7.20
N ARG A 103 -4.03 -11.52 7.98
CA ARG A 103 -4.54 -11.99 9.27
C ARG A 103 -5.78 -12.86 9.07
N ALA A 104 -6.13 -13.61 10.10
CA ALA A 104 -7.37 -14.38 10.11
C ALA A 104 -8.59 -13.46 10.02
N GLU A 105 -9.62 -13.90 9.31
CA GLU A 105 -10.94 -13.29 9.32
C GLU A 105 -11.56 -13.47 10.70
N THR A 106 -11.98 -12.38 11.31
CA THR A 106 -12.61 -12.38 12.64
C THR A 106 -14.02 -11.82 12.64
N ASP A 107 -14.48 -11.32 11.49
CA ASP A 107 -15.82 -10.76 11.31
C ASP A 107 -16.37 -11.11 9.91
N ASN A 108 -17.59 -10.65 9.62
CA ASN A 108 -18.24 -10.86 8.32
C ASN A 108 -18.05 -9.66 7.36
N GLY A 109 -17.20 -8.71 7.71
CA GLY A 109 -16.91 -7.54 6.89
C GLY A 109 -16.30 -7.93 5.54
N LYS A 110 -16.43 -7.02 4.57
CA LYS A 110 -15.78 -7.20 3.26
C LYS A 110 -15.20 -5.88 2.79
N LYS A 111 -14.06 -6.00 2.13
CA LYS A 111 -13.33 -4.86 1.60
C LYS A 111 -13.32 -4.89 0.07
N PHE A 112 -13.69 -3.77 -0.51
CA PHE A 112 -13.66 -3.54 -1.95
C PHE A 112 -12.48 -2.61 -2.25
N TYR A 113 -11.69 -2.98 -3.24
CA TYR A 113 -10.54 -2.22 -3.70
C TYR A 113 -10.71 -1.89 -5.17
N ALA A 114 -10.31 -0.70 -5.58
CA ALA A 114 -10.22 -0.29 -6.96
C ALA A 114 -8.99 0.59 -7.20
N SER A 115 -8.23 0.29 -8.24
CA SER A 115 -7.17 1.14 -8.77
C SER A 115 -7.32 1.24 -10.28
N LEU A 116 -7.20 2.47 -10.79
CA LEU A 116 -7.07 2.78 -12.21
C LEU A 116 -5.78 3.53 -12.42
N SER A 117 -4.98 3.09 -13.36
CA SER A 117 -3.72 3.75 -13.70
C SER A 117 -3.53 3.87 -15.21
N MET A 118 -2.80 4.89 -15.61
CA MET A 118 -2.42 5.11 -16.99
C MET A 118 -0.96 5.56 -17.08
N LYS A 119 -0.37 5.38 -18.25
CA LYS A 119 0.94 5.92 -18.59
C LYS A 119 0.75 6.98 -19.69
N PRO A 120 0.67 8.28 -19.31
CA PRO A 120 0.58 9.37 -20.30
C PRO A 120 1.79 9.43 -21.24
N SER A 121 2.94 8.94 -20.78
CA SER A 121 4.16 8.72 -21.56
C SER A 121 4.89 7.48 -21.04
N GLU A 122 5.98 7.07 -21.69
CA GLU A 122 6.82 5.97 -21.23
C GLU A 122 7.42 6.22 -19.84
N SER A 123 7.66 7.48 -19.50
CA SER A 123 8.29 7.91 -18.26
C SER A 123 7.31 8.27 -17.15
N MET A 124 6.02 8.44 -17.45
CA MET A 124 5.03 8.93 -16.49
C MET A 124 3.99 7.87 -16.15
N VAL A 125 3.54 7.87 -14.91
CA VAL A 125 2.40 7.10 -14.44
C VAL A 125 1.49 7.97 -13.59
N ALA A 126 0.18 7.83 -13.80
CA ALA A 126 -0.85 8.39 -12.94
C ALA A 126 -1.75 7.25 -12.44
N GLU A 127 -2.11 7.29 -11.16
CA GLU A 127 -3.01 6.32 -10.53
C GLU A 127 -4.03 7.05 -9.67
N VAL A 128 -5.25 6.56 -9.71
CA VAL A 128 -6.28 6.82 -8.69
C VAL A 128 -6.61 5.48 -8.02
N TYR A 129 -6.75 5.52 -6.71
CA TYR A 129 -7.05 4.36 -5.90
C TYR A 129 -8.13 4.72 -4.87
N ALA A 130 -9.01 3.76 -4.61
CA ALA A 130 -9.92 3.80 -3.47
C ALA A 130 -10.18 2.40 -2.93
N ASP A 131 -10.44 2.31 -1.63
CA ASP A 131 -10.98 1.13 -0.99
C ASP A 131 -12.08 1.50 0.00
N MET A 132 -13.04 0.57 0.17
CA MET A 132 -14.09 0.65 1.16
C MET A 132 -14.15 -0.66 1.92
N ASN A 133 -13.88 -0.59 3.22
CA ASN A 133 -13.95 -1.72 4.14
C ASN A 133 -15.24 -1.61 4.96
N PHE A 134 -16.18 -2.48 4.68
CA PHE A 134 -17.43 -2.60 5.42
C PHE A 134 -17.18 -3.46 6.66
N ARG A 135 -17.33 -2.87 7.83
CA ARG A 135 -17.09 -3.52 9.12
C ARG A 135 -18.40 -3.61 9.92
N PRO A 136 -18.48 -4.56 10.87
CA PRO A 136 -19.60 -4.58 11.82
C PRO A 136 -19.75 -3.25 12.57
N ALA A 137 -20.94 -3.02 13.11
CA ALA A 137 -21.29 -1.82 13.90
C ALA A 137 -21.06 -0.48 13.19
N SER A 138 -21.22 -0.45 11.86
CA SER A 138 -21.03 0.74 11.01
C SER A 138 -19.64 1.37 11.02
N GLN A 139 -18.65 0.74 11.62
CA GLN A 139 -17.25 1.19 11.68
C GLN A 139 -16.55 1.03 10.32
N ASN A 140 -17.18 1.60 9.29
CA ASN A 140 -16.66 1.53 7.93
C ASN A 140 -15.37 2.32 7.77
N GLN A 141 -14.57 1.95 6.78
CA GLN A 141 -13.32 2.63 6.49
C GLN A 141 -13.22 2.88 5.00
N LEU A 142 -13.13 4.14 4.61
CA LEU A 142 -12.86 4.58 3.25
C LEU A 142 -11.42 5.06 3.14
N THR A 143 -10.69 4.61 2.12
CA THR A 143 -9.37 5.15 1.78
C THR A 143 -9.37 5.56 0.32
N ALA A 144 -8.80 6.72 0.01
CA ALA A 144 -8.57 7.14 -1.36
C ALA A 144 -7.19 7.78 -1.51
N LYS A 145 -6.55 7.59 -2.67
CA LYS A 145 -5.29 8.25 -3.02
C LYS A 145 -5.23 8.60 -4.48
N VAL A 146 -4.38 9.58 -4.79
CA VAL A 146 -3.87 9.84 -6.11
C VAL A 146 -2.36 9.61 -6.10
N PHE A 147 -1.81 9.10 -7.17
CA PHE A 147 -0.36 8.98 -7.34
C PHE A 147 0.06 9.50 -8.71
N LEU A 148 1.07 10.35 -8.71
CA LEU A 148 1.75 10.82 -9.91
C LEU A 148 3.22 10.44 -9.81
N GLY A 149 3.72 9.70 -10.80
CA GLY A 149 5.10 9.24 -10.85
C GLY A 149 5.78 9.60 -12.16
N LEU A 150 7.05 9.96 -12.05
CA LEU A 150 7.97 10.12 -13.17
C LEU A 150 9.17 9.19 -12.95
N GLN A 151 9.52 8.42 -13.96
CA GLN A 151 10.71 7.57 -13.95
C GLN A 151 11.38 7.58 -15.30
N THR A 152 12.58 8.14 -15.33
CA THR A 152 13.54 8.06 -16.44
C THR A 152 14.80 7.36 -15.98
N ASP A 153 15.77 7.17 -16.85
CA ASP A 153 17.10 6.66 -16.46
C ASP A 153 17.81 7.60 -15.48
N ALA A 154 17.57 8.91 -15.61
CA ALA A 154 18.20 9.93 -14.76
C ALA A 154 17.39 10.22 -13.50
N VAL A 155 16.08 10.41 -13.58
CA VAL A 155 15.27 11.00 -12.51
C VAL A 155 14.15 10.05 -12.12
N ARG A 156 13.91 9.91 -10.81
CA ARG A 156 12.66 9.40 -10.24
C ARG A 156 12.01 10.49 -9.42
N PHE A 157 10.69 10.58 -9.54
CA PHE A 157 9.88 11.49 -8.75
C PHE A 157 8.51 10.86 -8.50
N GLY A 158 7.95 11.07 -7.31
CA GLY A 158 6.61 10.64 -6.94
C GLY A 158 5.92 11.64 -6.02
N LEU A 159 4.61 11.78 -6.23
CA LEU A 159 3.70 12.53 -5.38
C LEU A 159 2.51 11.65 -5.05
N GLU A 160 2.23 11.46 -3.75
CA GLU A 160 1.19 10.52 -3.25
C GLU A 160 0.37 11.17 -2.13
N PRO A 161 -0.65 12.01 -2.41
CA PRO A 161 -1.64 12.39 -1.43
C PRO A 161 -2.66 11.26 -1.20
N PHE A 162 -3.11 11.13 0.06
CA PHE A 162 -4.18 10.20 0.43
C PHE A 162 -5.09 10.78 1.53
N ILE A 163 -6.26 10.18 1.64
CA ILE A 163 -7.21 10.38 2.73
C ILE A 163 -7.75 9.03 3.19
N ARG A 164 -7.95 8.87 4.50
CA ARG A 164 -8.69 7.78 5.12
C ARG A 164 -9.74 8.35 6.06
N ILE A 165 -10.95 7.84 5.96
CA ILE A 165 -12.07 8.15 6.86
C ILE A 165 -12.47 6.85 7.56
N ASN A 166 -12.41 6.84 8.87
CA ASN A 166 -12.85 5.74 9.74
C ASN A 166 -14.15 6.19 10.41
N SER A 167 -15.29 5.64 9.97
CA SER A 167 -16.59 6.03 10.51
C SER A 167 -16.73 5.59 11.96
N GLU A 168 -17.29 6.46 12.80
CA GLU A 168 -17.57 6.22 14.23
C GLU A 168 -16.34 5.75 15.05
N ALA A 169 -15.11 6.06 14.60
CA ALA A 169 -13.88 5.62 15.24
C ALA A 169 -13.26 6.66 16.17
N GLY A 170 -13.65 7.93 16.04
CA GLY A 170 -13.13 9.03 16.84
C GLY A 170 -13.68 9.09 18.26
N ALA A 171 -13.09 9.95 19.05
CA ALA A 171 -13.53 10.20 20.44
C ALA A 171 -14.98 10.73 20.46
N GLY A 172 -15.88 9.98 21.08
CA GLY A 172 -17.31 10.33 21.14
C GLY A 172 -18.19 9.75 20.02
N GLY A 173 -17.62 8.88 19.15
CA GLY A 173 -18.36 8.23 18.06
C GLY A 173 -18.45 9.09 16.79
N GLU A 174 -17.58 10.07 16.65
CA GLU A 174 -17.40 10.85 15.42
C GLU A 174 -16.53 10.09 14.42
N ASP A 175 -16.48 10.57 13.17
CA ASP A 175 -15.58 10.04 12.16
C ASP A 175 -14.15 10.52 12.43
N GLU A 176 -13.16 9.62 12.33
CA GLU A 176 -11.75 9.96 12.33
C GLU A 176 -11.26 10.14 10.90
N THR A 177 -10.61 11.25 10.59
CA THR A 177 -10.03 11.52 9.28
C THR A 177 -8.51 11.59 9.36
N ILE A 178 -7.85 10.74 8.59
CA ILE A 178 -6.39 10.76 8.43
C ILE A 178 -6.08 11.21 7.01
N THR A 179 -5.33 12.29 6.88
CA THR A 179 -4.82 12.78 5.59
C THR A 179 -3.31 12.68 5.54
N GLY A 180 -2.75 12.46 4.36
CA GLY A 180 -1.32 12.48 4.22
C GLY A 180 -0.88 12.78 2.79
N ALA A 181 0.36 13.23 2.67
CA ALA A 181 1.00 13.45 1.39
C ALA A 181 2.49 13.09 1.48
N SER A 182 2.99 12.41 0.45
CA SER A 182 4.40 12.11 0.26
C SER A 182 4.90 12.75 -1.02
N VAL A 183 6.07 13.36 -0.95
CA VAL A 183 6.87 13.72 -2.12
C VAL A 183 8.24 13.08 -2.00
N PHE A 184 8.67 12.40 -3.06
CA PHE A 184 9.97 11.73 -3.08
C PHE A 184 10.64 11.82 -4.45
N GLY A 185 11.95 11.63 -4.45
CA GLY A 185 12.69 11.59 -5.68
C GLY A 185 14.10 11.07 -5.53
N SER A 186 14.72 10.78 -6.67
CA SER A 186 16.16 10.50 -6.75
C SER A 186 16.75 11.07 -8.03
N LEU A 187 18.01 11.53 -7.92
CA LEU A 187 18.78 12.15 -8.98
C LEU A 187 20.14 11.49 -9.11
N PRO A 188 20.75 11.45 -10.31
CA PRO A 188 22.09 10.98 -10.48
C PRO A 188 23.11 11.95 -9.85
N MET A 189 24.20 11.40 -9.33
CA MET A 189 25.34 12.14 -8.80
C MET A 189 26.64 11.41 -9.21
N GLY A 190 27.11 11.67 -10.42
CA GLY A 190 28.14 10.87 -11.06
C GLY A 190 27.60 9.50 -11.45
N ASP A 191 28.28 8.43 -11.06
CA ASP A 191 27.86 7.04 -11.25
C ASP A 191 26.84 6.57 -10.17
N ASP A 192 26.66 7.38 -9.14
CA ASP A 192 25.82 7.10 -7.98
C ASP A 192 24.50 7.87 -8.03
N ARG A 193 23.70 7.78 -6.95
CA ARG A 193 22.42 8.50 -6.84
C ARG A 193 22.23 9.10 -5.44
N VAL A 194 21.62 10.26 -5.40
CA VAL A 194 21.02 10.79 -4.17
C VAL A 194 19.52 10.62 -4.22
N PHE A 195 18.90 10.36 -3.08
CA PHE A 195 17.45 10.25 -2.96
C PHE A 195 16.95 10.93 -1.70
N GLY A 196 15.69 11.31 -1.73
CA GLY A 196 15.04 11.92 -0.59
C GLY A 196 13.53 11.77 -0.63
N ARG A 197 12.91 11.92 0.53
CA ARG A 197 11.47 11.85 0.73
C ARG A 197 11.04 12.72 1.89
N LEU A 198 9.89 13.35 1.72
CA LEU A 198 9.18 14.12 2.73
C LEU A 198 7.75 13.61 2.79
N ASP A 199 7.31 13.19 3.97
CA ASP A 199 5.92 12.81 4.23
C ASP A 199 5.34 13.73 5.31
N MET A 200 4.06 14.01 5.17
CA MET A 200 3.24 14.65 6.19
C MET A 200 1.96 13.82 6.38
N VAL A 201 1.61 13.52 7.62
CA VAL A 201 0.38 12.81 7.97
C VAL A 201 -0.30 13.55 9.11
N SER A 202 -1.58 13.86 8.94
CA SER A 202 -2.40 14.52 9.96
C SER A 202 -3.59 13.63 10.31
N ASN A 203 -3.91 13.58 11.61
CA ASN A 203 -5.06 12.88 12.16
C ASN A 203 -5.91 13.90 12.92
N ASP A 204 -7.18 14.06 12.55
CA ASP A 204 -8.08 15.07 13.11
C ASP A 204 -8.62 14.68 14.50
N ASP A 205 -8.76 13.38 14.81
CA ASP A 205 -9.24 12.92 16.12
C ASP A 205 -8.19 13.19 17.23
N THR A 206 -6.91 13.08 16.92
CA THR A 206 -5.81 13.33 17.86
C THR A 206 -5.22 14.73 17.77
N ASP A 207 -5.67 15.53 16.80
CA ASP A 207 -5.10 16.86 16.47
C ASP A 207 -3.58 16.83 16.32
N THR A 208 -3.07 15.75 15.66
CA THR A 208 -1.64 15.54 15.45
C THR A 208 -1.25 15.68 13.99
N THR A 209 -0.06 16.17 13.77
CA THR A 209 0.59 16.19 12.45
C THR A 209 2.01 15.67 12.58
N ASP A 210 2.29 14.57 11.90
CA ASP A 210 3.60 13.94 11.85
C ASP A 210 4.33 14.32 10.57
N LEU A 211 5.60 14.66 10.69
CA LEU A 211 6.51 14.95 9.59
C LEU A 211 7.63 13.91 9.57
N PHE A 212 7.79 13.23 8.42
CA PHE A 212 8.87 12.29 8.18
C PHE A 212 9.78 12.80 7.07
N VAL A 213 11.07 12.82 7.32
CA VAL A 213 12.11 13.24 6.36
C VAL A 213 13.14 12.14 6.22
N LEU A 214 13.42 11.77 4.99
CA LEU A 214 14.46 10.80 4.64
C LEU A 214 15.33 11.37 3.54
N ALA A 215 16.65 11.21 3.68
CA ALA A 215 17.61 11.46 2.63
C ALA A 215 18.68 10.37 2.64
N GLY A 216 19.21 10.02 1.48
CA GLY A 216 20.22 8.99 1.36
C GLY A 216 21.03 9.10 0.08
N TYR A 217 22.07 8.32 0.08
CA TYR A 217 23.04 8.18 -1.01
C TYR A 217 23.16 6.69 -1.38
N ASP A 218 23.00 6.40 -2.66
CA ASP A 218 23.03 5.06 -3.23
C ASP A 218 24.26 4.99 -4.14
N TRP A 219 25.29 4.26 -3.70
CA TRP A 219 26.55 4.11 -4.43
C TRP A 219 26.60 2.80 -5.19
N THR A 220 27.08 2.87 -6.41
CA THR A 220 27.32 1.71 -7.25
C THR A 220 28.64 1.05 -6.87
N VAL A 221 28.60 -0.27 -6.57
CA VAL A 221 29.78 -1.08 -6.22
C VAL A 221 30.28 -1.83 -7.44
#